data_d1dd5479346412c2dedcca8012d3a636
#
_entry.id   d1dd5479346412c2dedcca8012d3a636
#
_cell.length_a   1.000
_cell.length_b   1.000
_cell.length_c   1.000
_cell.angle_alpha   90.00
_cell.angle_beta   90.00
_cell.angle_gamma   90.00
#
_symmetry.space_group_name_H-M   'P 1'
#
loop_
_entity.id
_entity.type
_entity.pdbx_description
1 polymer ?
#
loop_
_entity_poly.entity_id
_entity_poly.type
_entity_poly.pdbx_seq_one_letter_code
_entity_poly.pdbx_strand_id
1 'polypeptide(L)'
;MRAKWSAPIRKYWKISEQMMVKYCDLAICDSVNIEKYIHECYDGKGINGRNPKTTFIAYGADLTLSKLADDDEKLVSWYREKGLTKKDYYLVVGRFVPENSFEVMIREFMKSKSQKDFAIITNVNDKFLNEHV
;
A
#
# COMPACT_ATOMS: atom_id res chain seq x y z
N MET A 1 -10.25 1.68 10.39
CA MET A 1 -11.12 1.16 9.29
C MET A 1 -11.32 2.21 8.24
N ARG A 2 -11.30 1.80 6.96
CA ARG A 2 -11.36 2.73 5.82
C ARG A 2 -12.70 3.46 5.76
N ALA A 3 -12.66 4.77 5.58
CA ALA A 3 -13.85 5.64 5.54
C ALA A 3 -14.84 5.30 4.41
N LYS A 4 -14.38 4.61 3.36
CA LYS A 4 -15.20 4.20 2.21
C LYS A 4 -16.33 3.20 2.52
N TRP A 5 -16.30 2.55 3.66
CA TRP A 5 -17.32 1.58 4.03
C TRP A 5 -18.43 2.20 4.86
N SER A 6 -19.66 1.86 4.56
CA SER A 6 -20.82 2.26 5.37
C SER A 6 -20.75 1.70 6.79
N ALA A 7 -21.45 2.31 7.72
CA ALA A 7 -21.42 1.92 9.13
C ALA A 7 -21.78 0.43 9.38
N PRO A 8 -22.81 -0.16 8.72
CA PRO A 8 -23.10 -1.59 8.87
C PRO A 8 -21.96 -2.49 8.38
N ILE A 9 -21.33 -2.14 7.26
CA ILE A 9 -20.21 -2.93 6.73
C ILE A 9 -19.00 -2.85 7.66
N ARG A 10 -18.70 -1.68 8.22
CA ARG A 10 -17.62 -1.54 9.22
C ARG A 10 -17.88 -2.39 10.46
N LYS A 11 -19.13 -2.43 10.94
CA LYS A 11 -19.53 -3.27 12.06
C LYS A 11 -19.36 -4.76 11.74
N TYR A 12 -19.80 -5.19 10.55
CA TYR A 12 -19.61 -6.56 10.09
C TYR A 12 -18.13 -6.96 10.07
N TRP A 13 -17.25 -6.14 9.49
CA TRP A 13 -15.82 -6.43 9.46
C TRP A 13 -15.20 -6.51 10.85
N LYS A 14 -15.62 -5.64 11.78
CA LYS A 14 -15.13 -5.68 13.16
C LYS A 14 -15.56 -6.96 13.89
N ILE A 15 -16.79 -7.39 13.69
CA ILE A 15 -17.29 -8.66 14.27
C ILE A 15 -16.54 -9.85 13.64
N SER A 16 -16.36 -9.85 12.32
CA SER A 16 -15.62 -10.90 11.61
C SER A 16 -14.17 -11.01 12.09
N GLU A 17 -13.48 -9.89 12.30
CA GLU A 17 -12.13 -9.86 12.87
C GLU A 17 -12.10 -10.51 14.25
N GLN A 18 -13.03 -10.14 15.14
CA GLN A 18 -13.13 -10.73 16.47
C GLN A 18 -13.37 -12.23 16.42
N MET A 19 -14.28 -12.67 15.54
CA MET A 19 -14.59 -14.08 15.37
C MET A 19 -13.40 -14.88 14.83
N MET A 20 -12.72 -14.33 13.82
CA MET A 20 -11.50 -14.94 13.28
C MET A 20 -10.45 -15.15 14.37
N VAL A 21 -10.07 -14.09 15.07
CA VAL A 21 -9.03 -14.16 16.10
C VAL A 21 -9.44 -15.09 17.26
N LYS A 22 -10.72 -15.11 17.61
CA LYS A 22 -11.23 -15.96 18.71
C LYS A 22 -11.19 -17.46 18.40
N TYR A 23 -11.44 -17.84 17.14
CA TYR A 23 -11.67 -19.25 16.77
C TYR A 23 -10.58 -19.84 15.89
N CYS A 24 -9.62 -19.06 15.37
CA CYS A 24 -8.51 -19.62 14.61
C CYS A 24 -7.52 -20.36 15.54
N ASP A 25 -6.89 -21.39 14.99
CA ASP A 25 -5.83 -22.13 15.69
C ASP A 25 -4.52 -21.32 15.71
N LEU A 26 -4.25 -20.55 14.65
CA LEU A 26 -3.09 -19.70 14.50
C LEU A 26 -3.44 -18.52 13.58
N ALA A 27 -3.19 -17.30 14.02
CA ALA A 27 -3.30 -16.11 13.19
C ALA A 27 -1.93 -15.76 12.57
N ILE A 28 -1.85 -15.82 11.25
CA ILE A 28 -0.65 -15.42 10.51
C ILE A 28 -0.80 -13.96 10.11
N CYS A 29 0.06 -13.11 10.63
CA CYS A 29 0.10 -11.68 10.36
C CYS A 29 1.10 -11.37 9.23
N ASP A 30 0.87 -10.31 8.47
CA ASP A 30 1.78 -9.86 7.41
C ASP A 30 2.95 -9.02 7.93
N SER A 31 2.89 -8.60 9.17
CA SER A 31 3.95 -7.83 9.82
C SER A 31 3.92 -7.96 11.35
N VAL A 32 5.05 -7.68 11.97
CA VAL A 32 5.19 -7.60 13.43
C VAL A 32 4.21 -6.59 14.04
N ASN A 33 3.91 -5.49 13.35
CA ASN A 33 2.99 -4.49 13.87
C ASN A 33 1.54 -4.98 13.90
N ILE A 34 1.13 -5.78 12.92
CA ILE A 34 -0.18 -6.42 12.93
C ILE A 34 -0.25 -7.48 14.03
N GLU A 35 0.82 -8.24 14.24
CA GLU A 35 0.89 -9.19 15.34
C GLU A 35 0.74 -8.49 16.70
N LYS A 36 1.45 -7.40 16.95
CA LYS A 36 1.30 -6.58 18.16
C LYS A 36 -0.13 -6.06 18.32
N TYR A 37 -0.74 -5.56 17.27
CA TYR A 37 -2.14 -5.11 17.27
C TYR A 37 -3.10 -6.22 17.70
N ILE A 38 -2.89 -7.45 17.21
CA ILE A 38 -3.72 -8.60 17.60
C ILE A 38 -3.62 -8.84 19.12
N HIS A 39 -2.43 -8.84 19.69
CA HIS A 39 -2.22 -9.02 21.12
C HIS A 39 -2.80 -7.86 21.94
N GLU A 40 -2.54 -6.61 21.56
CA GLU A 40 -3.11 -5.44 22.24
C GLU A 40 -4.64 -5.44 22.27
N CYS A 41 -5.27 -5.91 21.20
CA CYS A 41 -6.73 -5.91 21.09
C CYS A 41 -7.41 -7.16 21.67
N TYR A 42 -6.76 -8.32 21.63
CA TYR A 42 -7.42 -9.61 21.80
C TYR A 42 -6.83 -10.53 22.86
N ASP A 43 -5.75 -10.19 23.53
CA ASP A 43 -5.25 -10.98 24.67
C ASP A 43 -6.33 -11.10 25.75
N GLY A 44 -6.48 -12.30 26.28
CA GLY A 44 -7.51 -12.64 27.27
C GLY A 44 -8.95 -12.74 26.72
N LYS A 45 -9.17 -12.48 25.44
CA LYS A 45 -10.53 -12.47 24.83
C LYS A 45 -10.84 -13.71 23.98
N GLY A 46 -9.92 -14.66 23.87
CA GLY A 46 -10.14 -15.94 23.21
C GLY A 46 -11.08 -16.87 23.96
N ILE A 47 -11.27 -18.09 23.46
CA ILE A 47 -12.06 -19.12 24.13
C ILE A 47 -11.43 -19.42 25.49
N ASN A 48 -12.22 -19.40 26.55
CA ASN A 48 -11.77 -19.61 27.93
C ASN A 48 -10.68 -18.62 28.40
N GLY A 49 -10.70 -17.38 27.88
CA GLY A 49 -9.73 -16.34 28.25
C GLY A 49 -8.31 -16.55 27.67
N ARG A 50 -8.17 -17.39 26.65
CA ARG A 50 -6.87 -17.63 26.01
C ARG A 50 -6.42 -16.44 25.19
N ASN A 51 -5.11 -16.25 25.15
CA ASN A 51 -4.49 -15.35 24.18
C ASN A 51 -4.50 -15.99 22.79
N PRO A 52 -4.67 -15.21 21.71
CA PRO A 52 -4.54 -15.72 20.37
C PRO A 52 -3.10 -16.23 20.14
N LYS A 53 -2.97 -17.35 19.44
CA LYS A 53 -1.68 -17.80 18.93
C LYS A 53 -1.42 -17.03 17.64
N THR A 54 -0.25 -16.39 17.54
CA THR A 54 0.11 -15.58 16.39
C THR A 54 1.51 -15.95 15.88
N THR A 55 1.76 -15.61 14.65
CA THR A 55 3.09 -15.54 14.04
C THR A 55 3.01 -14.51 12.92
N PHE A 56 4.15 -14.03 12.44
CA PHE A 56 4.14 -13.18 11.27
C PHE A 56 4.99 -13.78 10.14
N ILE A 57 4.52 -13.56 8.92
CA ILE A 57 5.24 -13.87 7.69
C ILE A 57 5.18 -12.61 6.84
N ALA A 58 6.29 -11.91 6.76
CA ALA A 58 6.39 -10.70 5.94
C ALA A 58 6.25 -11.02 4.45
N TYR A 59 5.67 -10.09 3.70
CA TYR A 59 5.66 -10.20 2.24
C TYR A 59 7.09 -10.29 1.71
N GLY A 60 7.31 -11.25 0.81
CA GLY A 60 8.53 -11.34 0.03
C GLY A 60 8.51 -10.37 -1.14
N ALA A 61 9.69 -10.16 -1.73
CA ALA A 61 9.85 -9.50 -3.00
C ALA A 61 10.65 -10.39 -3.95
N ASP A 62 10.31 -10.33 -5.24
CA ASP A 62 11.17 -10.91 -6.25
C ASP A 62 12.43 -10.06 -6.38
N LEU A 63 13.58 -10.66 -6.14
CA LEU A 63 14.88 -10.01 -6.21
C LEU A 63 15.49 -10.06 -7.62
N THR A 64 14.73 -10.53 -8.61
CA THR A 64 15.18 -10.55 -10.00
C THR A 64 15.42 -9.14 -10.50
N LEU A 65 16.66 -8.80 -10.74
CA LEU A 65 17.04 -7.52 -11.32
C LEU A 65 16.61 -7.42 -12.78
N SER A 66 16.36 -6.20 -13.23
CA SER A 66 16.14 -5.95 -14.65
C SER A 66 17.33 -6.46 -15.47
N LYS A 67 17.05 -7.12 -16.58
CA LYS A 67 18.06 -7.56 -17.56
C LYS A 67 18.50 -6.42 -18.50
N LEU A 68 17.82 -5.28 -18.44
CA LEU A 68 18.18 -4.11 -19.24
C LEU A 68 19.35 -3.39 -18.60
N ALA A 69 20.40 -3.16 -19.38
CA ALA A 69 21.48 -2.27 -18.98
C ALA A 69 20.97 -0.82 -18.91
N ASP A 70 21.66 0.01 -18.16
CA ASP A 70 21.30 1.43 -17.97
C ASP A 70 21.29 2.24 -19.28
N ASP A 71 22.01 1.80 -20.27
CA ASP A 71 22.16 2.37 -21.61
C ASP A 71 21.42 1.57 -22.70
N ASP A 72 20.61 0.60 -22.31
CA ASP A 72 19.79 -0.17 -23.25
C ASP A 72 18.89 0.77 -24.06
N GLU A 73 18.90 0.58 -25.37
CA GLU A 73 18.17 1.45 -26.31
C GLU A 73 16.67 1.52 -26.03
N LYS A 74 16.07 0.43 -25.54
CA LYS A 74 14.66 0.40 -25.15
C LYS A 74 14.40 1.32 -23.96
N LEU A 75 15.31 1.32 -22.98
CA LEU A 75 15.18 2.17 -21.82
C LEU A 75 15.42 3.64 -22.17
N VAL A 76 16.42 3.93 -22.98
CA VAL A 76 16.72 5.28 -23.45
C VAL A 76 15.57 5.86 -24.28
N SER A 77 14.99 5.06 -25.19
CA SER A 77 13.83 5.49 -25.99
C SER A 77 12.61 5.75 -25.13
N TRP A 78 12.38 4.92 -24.10
CA TRP A 78 11.29 5.12 -23.15
C TRP A 78 11.44 6.42 -22.36
N TYR A 79 12.62 6.72 -21.82
CA TYR A 79 12.87 8.01 -21.14
C TYR A 79 12.59 9.20 -22.06
N ARG A 80 13.02 9.11 -23.32
CA ARG A 80 12.78 10.17 -24.33
C ARG A 80 11.28 10.32 -24.63
N GLU A 81 10.56 9.22 -24.80
CA GLU A 81 9.11 9.24 -25.04
C GLU A 81 8.34 9.88 -23.88
N LYS A 82 8.76 9.61 -22.64
CA LYS A 82 8.12 10.14 -21.44
C LYS A 82 8.64 11.52 -21.01
N GLY A 83 9.62 12.06 -21.70
CA GLY A 83 10.22 13.36 -21.37
C GLY A 83 10.98 13.36 -20.03
N LEU A 84 11.45 12.19 -19.58
CA LEU A 84 12.15 12.05 -18.31
C LEU A 84 13.67 12.07 -18.48
N THR A 85 14.35 12.72 -17.53
CA THR A 85 15.82 12.64 -17.43
C THR A 85 16.22 11.40 -16.64
N LYS A 86 17.08 10.57 -17.22
CA LYS A 86 17.55 9.32 -16.59
C LYS A 86 18.08 9.58 -15.18
N LYS A 87 17.54 8.83 -14.19
CA LYS A 87 17.92 8.88 -12.76
C LYS A 87 17.74 10.26 -12.09
N ASP A 88 17.04 11.19 -12.73
CA ASP A 88 16.80 12.52 -12.18
C ASP A 88 15.30 12.82 -11.99
N TYR A 89 14.59 11.89 -11.43
CA TYR A 89 13.16 12.00 -11.12
C TYR A 89 12.79 11.29 -9.83
N TYR A 90 11.69 11.70 -9.22
CA TYR A 90 11.03 10.95 -8.15
C TYR A 90 10.03 9.99 -8.78
N LEU A 91 10.00 8.74 -8.30
CA LEU A 91 9.10 7.72 -8.79
C LEU A 91 8.11 7.30 -7.71
N VAL A 92 6.83 7.31 -8.02
CA VAL A 92 5.77 6.73 -7.21
C VAL A 92 5.05 5.65 -8.01
N VAL A 93 4.95 4.46 -7.44
CA VAL A 93 4.23 3.33 -8.03
C VAL A 93 3.10 2.91 -7.10
N GLY A 94 1.87 2.87 -7.59
CA GLY A 94 0.76 2.46 -6.76
C GLY A 94 -0.60 2.64 -7.42
N ARG A 95 -1.65 2.18 -6.76
CA ARG A 95 -3.03 2.39 -7.21
C ARG A 95 -3.45 3.82 -6.91
N PHE A 96 -4.09 4.48 -7.87
CA PHE A 96 -4.62 5.82 -7.69
C PHE A 96 -5.93 5.76 -6.87
N VAL A 97 -5.77 5.68 -5.56
CA VAL A 97 -6.86 5.59 -4.58
C VAL A 97 -6.61 6.57 -3.43
N PRO A 98 -7.65 7.11 -2.79
CA PRO A 98 -7.51 8.11 -1.73
C PRO A 98 -6.54 7.69 -0.61
N GLU A 99 -6.52 6.40 -0.28
CA GLU A 99 -5.66 5.86 0.77
C GLU A 99 -4.16 5.97 0.46
N ASN A 100 -3.78 6.11 -0.79
CA ASN A 100 -2.38 6.28 -1.21
C ASN A 100 -1.96 7.75 -1.29
N SER A 101 -2.86 8.68 -1.01
CA SER A 101 -2.57 10.12 -0.86
C SER A 101 -1.84 10.76 -2.05
N PHE A 102 -2.12 10.30 -3.28
CA PHE A 102 -1.49 10.84 -4.49
C PHE A 102 -1.69 12.35 -4.64
N GLU A 103 -2.90 12.85 -4.36
CA GLU A 103 -3.20 14.29 -4.41
C GLU A 103 -2.26 15.09 -3.50
N VAL A 104 -2.03 14.60 -2.26
CA VAL A 104 -1.13 15.25 -1.31
C VAL A 104 0.31 15.23 -1.83
N MET A 105 0.78 14.08 -2.35
CA MET A 105 2.13 13.96 -2.90
C MET A 105 2.35 14.92 -4.07
N ILE A 106 1.41 14.98 -5.01
CA ILE A 106 1.49 15.91 -6.15
C ILE A 106 1.52 17.36 -5.66
N ARG A 107 0.61 17.72 -4.77
CA ARG A 107 0.52 19.08 -4.23
C ARG A 107 1.80 19.51 -3.52
N GLU A 108 2.35 18.65 -2.67
CA GLU A 108 3.57 18.97 -1.93
C GLU A 108 4.80 18.96 -2.85
N PHE A 109 4.84 18.09 -3.85
CA PHE A 109 5.88 18.15 -4.87
C PHE A 109 5.85 19.47 -5.65
N MET A 110 4.68 19.93 -6.08
CA MET A 110 4.54 21.22 -6.78
C MET A 110 5.00 22.42 -5.93
N LYS A 111 4.85 22.33 -4.60
CA LYS A 111 5.35 23.36 -3.66
C LYS A 111 6.87 23.26 -3.41
N SER A 112 7.46 22.11 -3.59
CA SER A 112 8.85 21.83 -3.18
C SER A 112 9.90 22.60 -3.96
N LYS A 113 9.55 23.22 -5.10
CA LYS A 113 10.45 23.88 -6.05
C LYS A 113 11.57 22.95 -6.59
N SER A 114 11.38 21.64 -6.49
CA SER A 114 12.31 20.65 -7.05
C SER A 114 12.46 20.89 -8.56
N GLN A 115 13.67 20.76 -9.06
CA GLN A 115 13.96 20.81 -10.51
C GLN A 115 13.87 19.41 -11.15
N LYS A 116 13.63 18.37 -10.33
CA LYS A 116 13.49 17.00 -10.81
C LYS A 116 12.07 16.72 -11.26
N ASP A 117 11.92 15.78 -12.17
CA ASP A 117 10.61 15.29 -12.59
C ASP A 117 9.92 14.47 -11.51
N PHE A 118 8.61 14.35 -11.62
CA PHE A 118 7.79 13.50 -10.76
C PHE A 118 7.02 12.49 -11.61
N ALA A 119 7.49 11.25 -11.60
CA ALA A 119 6.92 10.17 -12.38
C ALA A 119 5.95 9.34 -11.52
N ILE A 120 4.73 9.15 -12.02
CA ILE A 120 3.70 8.35 -11.36
C ILE A 120 3.32 7.18 -12.25
N ILE A 121 3.50 5.96 -11.75
CA ILE A 121 3.03 4.73 -12.40
C ILE A 121 1.82 4.23 -11.63
N THR A 122 0.66 4.26 -12.27
CA THR A 122 -0.60 3.92 -11.62
C THR A 122 -1.64 3.39 -12.62
N ASN A 123 -2.62 2.65 -12.10
CA ASN A 123 -3.84 2.38 -12.85
C ASN A 123 -4.73 3.60 -12.77
N VAL A 124 -4.85 4.31 -13.86
CA VAL A 124 -5.77 5.45 -13.95
C VAL A 124 -7.19 4.95 -14.11
N ASN A 125 -8.07 5.43 -13.25
CA ASN A 125 -9.50 5.37 -13.46
C ASN A 125 -9.96 6.75 -13.93
N ASP A 126 -10.40 6.86 -15.18
CA ASP A 126 -10.80 8.13 -15.80
C ASP A 126 -11.85 8.88 -14.96
N LYS A 127 -12.73 8.14 -14.29
CA LYS A 127 -13.72 8.72 -13.39
C LYS A 127 -13.06 9.47 -12.22
N PHE A 128 -12.01 8.90 -11.65
CA PHE A 128 -11.31 9.52 -10.52
C PHE A 128 -10.51 10.76 -10.96
N LEU A 129 -9.88 10.71 -12.14
CA LEU A 129 -9.18 11.87 -12.70
C LEU A 129 -10.13 13.05 -12.89
N ASN A 130 -11.30 12.81 -13.50
CA ASN A 130 -12.28 13.85 -13.77
C ASN A 130 -12.91 14.46 -12.49
N GLU A 131 -12.87 13.75 -11.37
CA GLU A 131 -13.42 14.22 -10.09
C GLU A 131 -12.39 14.94 -9.20
N HIS A 132 -11.07 14.73 -9.43
CA HIS A 132 -10.03 15.15 -8.48
C HIS A 132 -8.80 15.85 -9.12
N VAL A 133 -8.76 15.99 -10.43
CA VAL A 133 -7.74 16.71 -11.20
C VAL A 133 -8.38 17.79 -12.07
#